data_38ad03c17f624e45e53848f93b0b8fcd
#
_entry.id   38ad03c17f624e45e53848f93b0b8fcd
#
_cell.length_a   1.000
_cell.length_b   1.000
_cell.length_c   1.000
_cell.angle_alpha   90.00
_cell.angle_beta   90.00
_cell.angle_gamma   90.00
#
_symmetry.space_group_name_H-M   'P 1'
#
loop_
_entity.id
_entity.type
_entity.pdbx_description
1 polymer ?
#
loop_
_entity_poly.entity_id
_entity_poly.type
_entity_poly.pdbx_seq_one_letter_code
_entity_poly.pdbx_strand_id
1 'polypeptide(L)'
;MLCGGGIERGTKCAFLGMTLFVSTVFIAPPAHASEAAGIELGSGQLTVEQVVEVARQQTPVSVSSSTMERVDRGYKVVLEAALQNVPVYGLTVGVGLNKDRPIFKEVNGQRVLSEEVLDVSRQFNLNSLRSHAGAAGEPISTEVVRAAMLIRLNTMLSGACGAQRDVAQRYIDFLNKGIVPVVPSTGSVGEADITLAAHIGLVMVGEWEAFYQDRRVSGAEALQAVGIQPLRPVGKDFLCIISNNDLVVGDAAIGVHDAEQYLQRAATVFALNLEGINGNVAPFLDATTKARPFPGLAEAAGLIRDSLAGSSLWAMSEERKLQDPLSYRDMAYTLGNALNAVQDARQMVSIGINHTEDNPMVALDVTETERPGSSQVDHYLVRGENNGAIYPTANFEPLPMVAAVEHVSLALGTLSDAFTMNILRLVEEEHSHLSRFLAGPNNQEGHAFGAIQKSFVALNTVNRTLAMPVSLGSVAIAGNVEDRATHSQLAVSHMRELVENLYKLSSFQLLHATQAIDLRKDFTMGERTHKMYAAYRNVVPFVEKDRTFTPDIQRGVELLHNWPVDARTPIGGVASGAGGTALGVNVLLLGAGGLIVVVSTVFLVLTRRRLSR
;
A
#
# COMPACT_ATOMS: atom_id res chain seq x y z
N MET A 1 -10.88 -24.11 70.87
CA MET A 1 -10.54 -23.67 72.25
C MET A 1 -10.23 -22.17 72.09
N LEU A 2 -11.20 -21.40 72.48
CA LEU A 2 -11.35 -20.68 73.75
C LEU A 2 -10.38 -19.51 73.84
N CYS A 3 -10.92 -18.44 73.91
CA CYS A 3 -11.34 -17.32 74.75
C CYS A 3 -10.43 -16.14 74.55
N GLY A 4 -10.82 -14.93 74.36
CA GLY A 4 -11.88 -14.20 75.07
C GLY A 4 -11.27 -13.00 75.76
N GLY A 5 -11.87 -11.85 75.71
CA GLY A 5 -11.57 -10.78 76.63
C GLY A 5 -11.41 -9.40 76.00
N GLY A 6 -12.48 -8.65 75.97
CA GLY A 6 -12.57 -7.23 75.76
C GLY A 6 -12.09 -6.40 76.95
N ILE A 7 -12.07 -5.13 76.81
CA ILE A 7 -12.49 -4.04 77.72
C ILE A 7 -12.44 -2.68 76.98
N GLU A 8 -13.53 -1.95 77.09
CA GLU A 8 -13.78 -0.57 76.73
C GLU A 8 -12.86 0.41 77.44
N ARG A 9 -12.57 1.51 76.82
CA ARG A 9 -12.69 2.89 77.38
C ARG A 9 -12.55 3.96 76.34
N GLY A 10 -13.56 4.74 76.28
CA GLY A 10 -13.76 5.86 75.41
C GLY A 10 -12.83 7.08 75.67
N THR A 11 -12.64 7.84 74.65
CA THR A 11 -12.21 9.24 74.75
C THR A 11 -12.84 10.05 73.61
N LYS A 12 -13.34 11.21 73.96
CA LYS A 12 -14.15 12.17 73.20
C LYS A 12 -13.39 12.67 71.96
N CYS A 13 -14.04 12.58 70.81
CA CYS A 13 -13.62 13.29 69.58
C CYS A 13 -14.23 14.70 69.52
N ALA A 14 -13.41 15.69 69.41
CA ALA A 14 -13.80 17.04 69.05
C ALA A 14 -14.04 17.13 67.53
N PHE A 15 -15.21 17.60 67.13
CA PHE A 15 -15.55 17.89 65.75
C PHE A 15 -14.81 19.17 65.26
N LEU A 16 -13.86 19.02 64.32
CA LEU A 16 -13.34 20.10 63.53
C LEU A 16 -14.07 20.03 62.17
N GLY A 17 -14.92 21.01 61.90
CA GLY A 17 -15.62 21.15 60.64
C GLY A 17 -14.64 21.52 59.52
N MET A 18 -14.44 20.64 58.58
CA MET A 18 -13.68 20.86 57.36
C MET A 18 -14.69 21.09 56.20
N THR A 19 -14.82 22.36 55.80
CA THR A 19 -15.65 22.79 54.68
C THR A 19 -14.96 22.33 53.39
N LEU A 20 -15.50 21.30 52.70
CA LEU A 20 -15.05 20.87 51.40
C LEU A 20 -15.55 21.89 50.34
N PHE A 21 -14.62 22.68 49.76
CA PHE A 21 -14.90 23.37 48.52
C PHE A 21 -14.87 22.35 47.37
N VAL A 22 -16.04 21.98 46.86
CA VAL A 22 -16.16 21.23 45.61
C VAL A 22 -16.02 22.23 44.47
N SER A 23 -14.82 22.30 43.90
CA SER A 23 -14.59 23.00 42.63
C SER A 23 -15.17 22.13 41.51
N THR A 24 -16.33 22.51 41.01
CA THR A 24 -16.88 21.96 39.77
C THR A 24 -16.00 22.40 38.62
N VAL A 25 -15.12 21.51 38.17
CA VAL A 25 -14.42 21.67 36.88
C VAL A 25 -15.48 21.45 35.78
N PHE A 26 -15.89 22.53 35.15
CA PHE A 26 -16.61 22.45 33.88
C PHE A 26 -15.65 21.87 32.82
N ILE A 27 -15.75 20.58 32.56
CA ILE A 27 -15.17 19.98 31.36
C ILE A 27 -16.04 20.49 30.21
N ALA A 28 -15.52 21.46 29.44
CA ALA A 28 -16.11 21.81 28.17
C ALA A 28 -16.21 20.55 27.29
N PRO A 29 -17.35 20.33 26.60
CA PRO A 29 -17.43 19.23 25.64
C PRO A 29 -16.30 19.39 24.63
N PRO A 30 -15.67 18.28 24.15
CA PRO A 30 -14.66 18.37 23.13
C PRO A 30 -15.23 19.17 21.96
N ALA A 31 -14.47 20.15 21.49
CA ALA A 31 -14.79 20.91 20.29
C ALA A 31 -15.14 19.88 19.20
N HIS A 32 -16.28 20.07 18.55
CA HIS A 32 -16.67 19.27 17.38
C HIS A 32 -15.43 19.15 16.47
N ALA A 33 -14.93 17.92 16.33
CA ALA A 33 -13.99 17.63 15.27
C ALA A 33 -14.68 18.13 13.97
N SER A 34 -14.04 19.00 13.23
CA SER A 34 -14.41 19.34 11.88
C SER A 34 -14.76 18.02 11.18
N GLU A 35 -16.00 17.84 10.73
CA GLU A 35 -16.35 16.69 9.89
C GLU A 35 -15.33 16.68 8.76
N ALA A 36 -14.45 15.68 8.76
CA ALA A 36 -13.49 15.50 7.68
C ALA A 36 -14.31 15.42 6.39
N ALA A 37 -14.03 16.28 5.44
CA ALA A 37 -14.74 16.28 4.17
C ALA A 37 -14.58 14.88 3.56
N GLY A 38 -15.69 14.16 3.35
CA GLY A 38 -15.66 12.80 2.79
C GLY A 38 -15.09 12.79 1.39
N ILE A 39 -14.59 11.63 0.97
CA ILE A 39 -14.02 11.45 -0.38
C ILE A 39 -15.17 11.12 -1.35
N GLU A 40 -15.36 11.96 -2.38
CA GLU A 40 -16.29 11.70 -3.47
C GLU A 40 -15.62 10.88 -4.57
N LEU A 41 -16.12 9.66 -4.79
CA LEU A 41 -15.61 8.73 -5.79
C LEU A 41 -16.24 8.96 -7.17
N GLY A 42 -15.47 8.65 -8.23
CA GLY A 42 -15.93 8.73 -9.61
C GLY A 42 -15.90 10.13 -10.22
N SER A 43 -15.43 11.15 -9.47
CA SER A 43 -15.21 12.52 -9.95
C SER A 43 -13.79 12.76 -10.48
N GLY A 44 -12.85 11.88 -10.16
CA GLY A 44 -11.43 11.93 -10.54
C GLY A 44 -10.73 10.62 -10.25
N GLN A 45 -9.40 10.63 -10.37
CA GLN A 45 -8.59 9.48 -9.98
C GLN A 45 -8.41 9.41 -8.46
N LEU A 46 -8.63 8.23 -7.89
CA LEU A 46 -8.34 7.92 -6.49
C LEU A 46 -6.84 7.78 -6.30
N THR A 47 -6.28 8.44 -5.29
CA THR A 47 -4.84 8.38 -5.00
C THR A 47 -4.50 7.34 -3.94
N VAL A 48 -3.22 6.96 -3.86
CA VAL A 48 -2.71 6.06 -2.80
C VAL A 48 -2.96 6.66 -1.41
N GLU A 49 -2.77 7.97 -1.23
CA GLU A 49 -3.03 8.64 0.04
C GLU A 49 -4.49 8.54 0.47
N GLN A 50 -5.41 8.75 -0.47
CA GLN A 50 -6.85 8.63 -0.20
C GLN A 50 -7.23 7.18 0.15
N VAL A 51 -6.60 6.18 -0.50
CA VAL A 51 -6.80 4.77 -0.12
C VAL A 51 -6.35 4.53 1.32
N VAL A 52 -5.15 5.00 1.69
CA VAL A 52 -4.62 4.87 3.06
C VAL A 52 -5.47 5.64 4.07
N GLU A 53 -5.95 6.83 3.72
CA GLU A 53 -6.82 7.64 4.58
C GLU A 53 -8.13 6.91 4.90
N VAL A 54 -8.85 6.38 3.89
CA VAL A 54 -10.08 5.62 4.12
C VAL A 54 -9.80 4.31 4.87
N ALA A 55 -8.68 3.66 4.57
CA ALA A 55 -8.30 2.40 5.22
C ALA A 55 -8.03 2.57 6.72
N ARG A 56 -7.25 3.59 7.10
CA ARG A 56 -6.74 3.79 8.46
C ARG A 56 -7.58 4.77 9.30
N GLN A 57 -8.09 5.84 8.69
CA GLN A 57 -8.81 6.91 9.40
C GLN A 57 -10.32 6.77 9.32
N GLN A 58 -10.82 5.79 8.54
CA GLN A 58 -12.25 5.56 8.31
C GLN A 58 -12.97 6.78 7.70
N THR A 59 -12.26 7.59 6.92
CA THR A 59 -12.82 8.72 6.19
C THR A 59 -14.02 8.26 5.37
N PRO A 60 -15.20 8.91 5.48
CA PRO A 60 -16.38 8.49 4.78
C PRO A 60 -16.26 8.71 3.27
N VAL A 61 -16.96 7.86 2.50
CA VAL A 61 -16.98 7.94 1.04
C VAL A 61 -18.38 8.24 0.54
N SER A 62 -18.47 8.95 -0.58
CA SER A 62 -19.71 9.24 -1.27
C SER A 62 -19.58 9.03 -2.77
N VAL A 63 -20.73 8.81 -3.43
CA VAL A 63 -20.80 8.64 -4.88
C VAL A 63 -21.99 9.45 -5.39
N SER A 64 -21.79 10.24 -6.45
CA SER A 64 -22.87 11.03 -7.04
C SER A 64 -23.90 10.14 -7.75
N SER A 65 -25.13 10.62 -7.86
CA SER A 65 -26.20 9.90 -8.57
C SER A 65 -25.85 9.64 -10.04
N SER A 66 -25.20 10.59 -10.72
CA SER A 66 -24.78 10.45 -12.10
C SER A 66 -23.67 9.39 -12.28
N THR A 67 -22.80 9.23 -11.29
CA THR A 67 -21.80 8.15 -11.29
C THR A 67 -22.47 6.79 -11.08
N MET A 68 -23.45 6.69 -10.18
CA MET A 68 -24.22 5.46 -9.98
C MET A 68 -25.07 5.06 -11.20
N GLU A 69 -25.49 6.00 -12.04
CA GLU A 69 -26.16 5.72 -13.31
C GLU A 69 -25.28 4.93 -14.29
N ARG A 70 -23.95 5.09 -14.26
CA ARG A 70 -23.04 4.28 -15.07
C ARG A 70 -23.05 2.82 -14.62
N VAL A 71 -23.13 2.55 -13.32
CA VAL A 71 -23.27 1.19 -12.77
C VAL A 71 -24.57 0.57 -13.27
N ASP A 72 -25.69 1.31 -13.19
CA ASP A 72 -26.99 0.83 -13.71
C ASP A 72 -26.94 0.53 -15.20
N ARG A 73 -26.26 1.34 -16.00
CA ARG A 73 -26.10 1.11 -17.43
C ARG A 73 -25.32 -0.17 -17.70
N GLY A 74 -24.23 -0.41 -16.99
CA GLY A 74 -23.47 -1.66 -17.08
C GLY A 74 -24.33 -2.88 -16.78
N TYR A 75 -25.12 -2.82 -15.71
CA TYR A 75 -26.05 -3.88 -15.35
C TYR A 75 -27.13 -4.12 -16.42
N LYS A 76 -27.69 -3.05 -17.02
CA LYS A 76 -28.67 -3.18 -18.11
C LYS A 76 -28.10 -3.87 -19.35
N VAL A 77 -26.84 -3.58 -19.71
CA VAL A 77 -26.16 -4.30 -20.81
C VAL A 77 -26.04 -5.80 -20.50
N VAL A 78 -25.77 -6.17 -19.25
CA VAL A 78 -25.71 -7.58 -18.82
C VAL A 78 -27.08 -8.26 -18.95
N LEU A 79 -28.15 -7.60 -18.53
CA LEU A 79 -29.52 -8.12 -18.67
C LEU A 79 -29.91 -8.29 -20.15
N GLU A 80 -29.60 -7.31 -20.98
CA GLU A 80 -29.85 -7.36 -22.43
C GLU A 80 -29.09 -8.49 -23.11
N ALA A 81 -27.80 -8.69 -22.72
CA ALA A 81 -26.99 -9.83 -23.20
C ALA A 81 -27.62 -11.20 -22.87
N ALA A 82 -28.18 -11.33 -21.66
CA ALA A 82 -28.85 -12.55 -21.24
C ALA A 82 -30.10 -12.86 -22.10
N LEU A 83 -30.85 -11.83 -22.47
CA LEU A 83 -32.02 -11.93 -23.34
C LEU A 83 -31.63 -12.30 -24.79
N GLN A 84 -30.54 -11.76 -25.30
CA GLN A 84 -30.06 -11.98 -26.67
C GLN A 84 -29.24 -13.26 -26.86
N ASN A 85 -29.06 -14.04 -25.81
CA ASN A 85 -28.22 -15.24 -25.83
C ASN A 85 -26.74 -14.96 -26.17
N VAL A 86 -26.27 -13.78 -25.87
CA VAL A 86 -24.83 -13.48 -25.93
C VAL A 86 -24.11 -14.35 -24.90
N PRO A 87 -23.06 -15.11 -25.27
CA PRO A 87 -22.36 -15.96 -24.31
C PRO A 87 -21.56 -15.10 -23.33
N VAL A 88 -21.96 -15.16 -22.08
CA VAL A 88 -21.31 -14.40 -21.00
C VAL A 88 -20.89 -15.36 -19.89
N TYR A 89 -19.57 -15.42 -19.66
CA TYR A 89 -18.97 -16.18 -18.58
C TYR A 89 -19.56 -15.77 -17.22
N GLY A 90 -20.01 -16.76 -16.45
CA GLY A 90 -20.63 -16.56 -15.15
C GLY A 90 -22.03 -15.94 -15.16
N LEU A 91 -22.64 -15.77 -16.35
CA LEU A 91 -24.02 -15.29 -16.49
C LEU A 91 -24.87 -16.27 -17.31
N THR A 92 -24.55 -16.47 -18.60
CA THR A 92 -25.28 -17.40 -19.48
C THR A 92 -24.61 -18.75 -19.53
N VAL A 93 -23.36 -18.85 -19.21
CA VAL A 93 -22.56 -20.08 -19.01
C VAL A 93 -21.90 -20.07 -17.64
N GLY A 94 -21.42 -21.23 -17.16
CA GLY A 94 -20.77 -21.37 -15.86
C GLY A 94 -19.41 -20.71 -15.76
N VAL A 95 -18.67 -21.02 -14.69
CA VAL A 95 -17.33 -20.50 -14.41
C VAL A 95 -16.30 -21.62 -14.32
N GLY A 96 -15.01 -21.31 -14.48
CA GLY A 96 -13.91 -22.26 -14.43
C GLY A 96 -14.14 -23.45 -15.40
N LEU A 97 -14.03 -24.66 -14.90
CA LEU A 97 -14.27 -25.89 -15.71
C LEU A 97 -15.69 -25.96 -16.32
N ASN A 98 -16.66 -25.26 -15.75
CA ASN A 98 -18.04 -25.20 -16.22
C ASN A 98 -18.32 -24.07 -17.22
N LYS A 99 -17.31 -23.34 -17.67
CA LYS A 99 -17.42 -22.16 -18.54
C LYS A 99 -18.23 -22.31 -19.80
N ASP A 100 -18.38 -23.56 -20.30
CA ASP A 100 -19.14 -23.88 -21.51
C ASP A 100 -20.54 -24.51 -21.21
N ARG A 101 -20.94 -24.58 -19.92
CA ARG A 101 -22.22 -25.14 -19.51
C ARG A 101 -23.28 -24.04 -19.36
N PRO A 102 -24.43 -24.11 -20.10
CA PRO A 102 -25.50 -23.13 -19.96
C PRO A 102 -26.10 -23.12 -18.54
N ILE A 103 -26.31 -21.94 -17.99
CA ILE A 103 -26.96 -21.73 -16.67
C ILE A 103 -28.46 -21.56 -16.84
N PHE A 104 -28.92 -20.90 -17.91
CA PHE A 104 -30.33 -20.64 -18.16
C PHE A 104 -30.94 -21.72 -19.07
N LYS A 105 -32.17 -22.13 -18.72
CA LYS A 105 -33.00 -22.97 -19.59
C LYS A 105 -33.85 -22.08 -20.47
N GLU A 106 -34.00 -22.45 -21.74
CA GLU A 106 -34.97 -21.82 -22.64
C GLU A 106 -36.39 -22.34 -22.33
N VAL A 107 -37.33 -21.42 -22.22
CA VAL A 107 -38.76 -21.75 -22.12
C VAL A 107 -39.40 -21.37 -23.45
N ASN A 108 -39.91 -22.37 -24.19
CA ASN A 108 -40.54 -22.18 -25.50
C ASN A 108 -39.69 -21.47 -26.56
N GLY A 109 -38.38 -21.67 -26.55
CA GLY A 109 -37.46 -21.04 -27.51
C GLY A 109 -37.20 -19.55 -27.31
N GLN A 110 -37.70 -18.99 -26.23
CA GLN A 110 -37.42 -17.61 -25.83
C GLN A 110 -36.87 -17.57 -24.42
N ARG A 111 -35.87 -16.72 -24.19
CA ARG A 111 -35.38 -16.36 -22.85
C ARG A 111 -36.20 -15.20 -22.33
N VAL A 112 -36.80 -15.40 -21.18
CA VAL A 112 -37.59 -14.39 -20.48
C VAL A 112 -36.99 -14.23 -19.08
N LEU A 113 -36.79 -13.02 -18.64
CA LEU A 113 -36.42 -12.71 -17.23
C LEU A 113 -37.69 -12.87 -16.36
N SER A 114 -38.13 -14.11 -16.14
CA SER A 114 -39.19 -14.41 -15.16
C SER A 114 -38.61 -14.51 -13.75
N GLU A 115 -39.45 -14.41 -12.71
CA GLU A 115 -39.00 -14.59 -11.32
C GLU A 115 -38.34 -15.96 -11.11
N GLU A 116 -38.78 -17.02 -11.80
CA GLU A 116 -38.16 -18.33 -11.74
C GLU A 116 -36.73 -18.33 -12.30
N VAL A 117 -36.47 -17.60 -13.39
CA VAL A 117 -35.13 -17.44 -13.98
C VAL A 117 -34.26 -16.61 -13.03
N LEU A 118 -34.79 -15.56 -12.42
CA LEU A 118 -34.08 -14.77 -11.45
C LEU A 118 -33.75 -15.57 -10.18
N ASP A 119 -34.64 -16.45 -9.73
CA ASP A 119 -34.38 -17.33 -8.59
C ASP A 119 -33.27 -18.36 -8.88
N VAL A 120 -33.23 -18.91 -10.07
CA VAL A 120 -32.10 -19.75 -10.51
C VAL A 120 -30.81 -18.99 -10.51
N SER A 121 -30.80 -17.74 -11.01
CA SER A 121 -29.63 -16.86 -10.98
C SER A 121 -29.20 -16.53 -9.57
N ARG A 122 -30.13 -16.24 -8.65
CA ARG A 122 -29.83 -15.98 -7.22
C ARG A 122 -29.18 -17.20 -6.57
N GLN A 123 -29.73 -18.39 -6.77
CA GLN A 123 -29.17 -19.62 -6.22
C GLN A 123 -27.76 -19.90 -6.78
N PHE A 124 -27.55 -19.66 -8.07
CA PHE A 124 -26.24 -19.80 -8.69
C PHE A 124 -25.22 -18.83 -8.06
N ASN A 125 -25.58 -17.55 -7.89
CA ASN A 125 -24.73 -16.54 -7.26
C ASN A 125 -24.39 -16.92 -5.81
N LEU A 126 -25.37 -17.30 -4.98
CA LEU A 126 -25.15 -17.71 -3.60
C LEU A 126 -24.26 -18.96 -3.50
N ASN A 127 -24.53 -19.97 -4.31
CA ASN A 127 -23.72 -21.20 -4.32
C ASN A 127 -22.29 -20.91 -4.80
N SER A 128 -22.12 -19.99 -5.73
CA SER A 128 -20.80 -19.57 -6.21
C SER A 128 -20.01 -18.83 -5.12
N LEU A 129 -20.60 -17.88 -4.39
CA LEU A 129 -19.96 -17.23 -3.25
C LEU A 129 -19.52 -18.25 -2.19
N ARG A 130 -20.42 -19.17 -1.82
CA ARG A 130 -20.12 -20.21 -0.82
C ARG A 130 -19.02 -21.17 -1.26
N SER A 131 -19.05 -21.61 -2.52
CA SER A 131 -18.07 -22.57 -3.03
C SER A 131 -16.67 -21.98 -3.24
N HIS A 132 -16.56 -20.67 -3.43
CA HIS A 132 -15.28 -19.99 -3.56
C HIS A 132 -14.70 -19.52 -2.21
N ALA A 133 -15.49 -19.42 -1.14
CA ALA A 133 -15.02 -19.03 0.18
C ALA A 133 -14.26 -20.18 0.86
N GLY A 134 -13.05 -20.46 0.40
CA GLY A 134 -12.22 -21.57 0.84
C GLY A 134 -10.82 -21.16 1.32
N ALA A 135 -10.61 -19.89 1.68
CA ALA A 135 -9.34 -19.40 2.18
C ALA A 135 -9.05 -19.87 3.61
N ALA A 136 -7.79 -19.85 4.02
CA ALA A 136 -7.30 -20.30 5.32
C ALA A 136 -6.39 -19.25 5.98
N GLY A 137 -5.99 -19.49 7.23
CA GLY A 137 -5.06 -18.64 7.98
C GLY A 137 -5.75 -17.60 8.86
N GLU A 138 -4.93 -16.76 9.51
CA GLU A 138 -5.41 -15.65 10.32
C GLU A 138 -6.07 -14.57 9.46
N PRO A 139 -6.94 -13.73 10.01
CA PRO A 139 -7.54 -12.63 9.25
C PRO A 139 -6.51 -11.66 8.70
N ILE A 140 -6.71 -11.23 7.46
CA ILE A 140 -6.04 -10.06 6.89
C ILE A 140 -6.40 -8.82 7.73
N SER A 141 -5.48 -7.86 7.85
CA SER A 141 -5.72 -6.64 8.63
C SER A 141 -6.92 -5.86 8.10
N THR A 142 -7.66 -5.23 9.01
CA THR A 142 -8.85 -4.44 8.66
C THR A 142 -8.55 -3.29 7.70
N GLU A 143 -7.35 -2.70 7.78
CA GLU A 143 -6.93 -1.65 6.85
C GLU A 143 -6.86 -2.15 5.40
N VAL A 144 -6.32 -3.35 5.18
CA VAL A 144 -6.22 -3.96 3.84
C VAL A 144 -7.60 -4.29 3.28
N VAL A 145 -8.50 -4.87 4.11
CA VAL A 145 -9.86 -5.19 3.65
C VAL A 145 -10.66 -3.91 3.33
N ARG A 146 -10.47 -2.84 4.10
CA ARG A 146 -11.10 -1.54 3.81
C ARG A 146 -10.55 -0.91 2.53
N ALA A 147 -9.23 -0.95 2.33
CA ALA A 147 -8.60 -0.50 1.08
C ALA A 147 -9.14 -1.27 -0.13
N ALA A 148 -9.24 -2.60 -0.03
CA ALA A 148 -9.82 -3.45 -1.07
C ALA A 148 -11.26 -3.09 -1.39
N MET A 149 -12.11 -2.93 -0.38
CA MET A 149 -13.50 -2.52 -0.57
C MET A 149 -13.63 -1.16 -1.25
N LEU A 150 -12.76 -0.20 -0.91
CA LEU A 150 -12.72 1.12 -1.54
C LEU A 150 -12.32 1.03 -3.01
N ILE A 151 -11.26 0.27 -3.31
CA ILE A 151 -10.76 0.10 -4.69
C ILE A 151 -11.80 -0.62 -5.53
N ARG A 152 -12.40 -1.70 -4.99
CA ARG A 152 -13.47 -2.41 -5.71
C ARG A 152 -14.65 -1.50 -6.03
N LEU A 153 -15.09 -0.70 -5.06
CA LEU A 153 -16.13 0.31 -5.31
C LEU A 153 -15.71 1.26 -6.44
N ASN A 154 -14.49 1.80 -6.37
CA ASN A 154 -14.00 2.77 -7.36
C ASN A 154 -13.95 2.18 -8.78
N THR A 155 -13.46 0.95 -8.96
CA THR A 155 -13.41 0.28 -10.27
C THR A 155 -14.81 -0.05 -10.81
N MET A 156 -15.76 -0.43 -9.93
CA MET A 156 -17.16 -0.67 -10.30
C MET A 156 -17.87 0.57 -10.84
N LEU A 157 -17.49 1.78 -10.40
CA LEU A 157 -18.12 3.04 -10.82
C LEU A 157 -17.91 3.37 -12.30
N SER A 158 -17.01 2.67 -12.98
CA SER A 158 -16.88 2.71 -14.44
C SER A 158 -18.08 2.08 -15.17
N GLY A 159 -18.84 1.22 -14.52
CA GLY A 159 -19.89 0.38 -15.10
C GLY A 159 -19.37 -0.90 -15.77
N ALA A 160 -18.05 -1.09 -15.84
CA ALA A 160 -17.42 -2.21 -16.57
C ALA A 160 -17.63 -3.58 -15.89
N CYS A 161 -17.93 -3.63 -14.60
CA CYS A 161 -18.22 -4.91 -13.94
C CYS A 161 -19.62 -5.46 -14.26
N GLY A 162 -20.61 -4.61 -14.54
CA GLY A 162 -21.97 -5.00 -14.84
C GLY A 162 -22.77 -5.55 -13.64
N ALA A 163 -22.40 -5.18 -12.41
CA ALA A 163 -23.15 -5.53 -11.20
C ALA A 163 -24.40 -4.63 -11.02
N GLN A 164 -25.39 -5.15 -10.28
CA GLN A 164 -26.50 -4.30 -9.84
C GLN A 164 -26.02 -3.20 -8.88
N ARG A 165 -26.75 -2.07 -8.87
CA ARG A 165 -26.46 -0.91 -8.00
C ARG A 165 -26.30 -1.29 -6.52
N ASP A 166 -27.08 -2.27 -6.05
CA ASP A 166 -27.09 -2.71 -4.65
C ASP A 166 -25.72 -3.26 -4.21
N VAL A 167 -24.92 -3.83 -5.11
CA VAL A 167 -23.58 -4.29 -4.79
C VAL A 167 -22.67 -3.10 -4.49
N ALA A 168 -22.66 -2.07 -5.34
CA ALA A 168 -21.88 -0.86 -5.11
C ALA A 168 -22.34 -0.13 -3.82
N GLN A 169 -23.66 -0.04 -3.59
CA GLN A 169 -24.22 0.54 -2.36
C GLN A 169 -23.75 -0.24 -1.13
N ARG A 170 -23.61 -1.55 -1.20
CA ARG A 170 -23.15 -2.37 -0.08
C ARG A 170 -21.70 -2.06 0.30
N TYR A 171 -20.82 -1.82 -0.67
CA TYR A 171 -19.45 -1.37 -0.39
C TYR A 171 -19.44 0.01 0.29
N ILE A 172 -20.26 0.97 -0.18
CA ILE A 172 -20.43 2.29 0.46
C ILE A 172 -20.89 2.12 1.91
N ASP A 173 -21.90 1.30 2.13
CA ASP A 173 -22.45 1.05 3.46
C ASP A 173 -21.41 0.45 4.41
N PHE A 174 -20.65 -0.55 3.96
CA PHE A 174 -19.64 -1.22 4.77
C PHE A 174 -18.52 -0.24 5.16
N LEU A 175 -18.01 0.52 4.21
CA LEU A 175 -16.97 1.53 4.46
C LEU A 175 -17.43 2.59 5.46
N ASN A 176 -18.65 3.14 5.28
CA ASN A 176 -19.15 4.25 6.08
C ASN A 176 -19.69 3.83 7.45
N LYS A 177 -20.16 2.58 7.57
CA LYS A 177 -20.74 2.06 8.82
C LYS A 177 -19.75 1.18 9.61
N GLY A 178 -18.52 1.03 9.13
CA GLY A 178 -17.46 0.31 9.83
C GLY A 178 -17.66 -1.19 9.89
N ILE A 179 -18.33 -1.80 8.90
CA ILE A 179 -18.41 -3.26 8.75
C ILE A 179 -17.21 -3.71 7.93
N VAL A 180 -16.34 -4.53 8.52
CA VAL A 180 -15.15 -5.05 7.85
C VAL A 180 -15.24 -6.57 7.81
N PRO A 181 -15.48 -7.20 6.64
CA PRO A 181 -15.51 -8.65 6.52
C PRO A 181 -14.23 -9.31 7.02
N VAL A 182 -14.36 -10.44 7.70
CA VAL A 182 -13.21 -11.27 8.07
C VAL A 182 -12.75 -12.03 6.84
N VAL A 183 -11.54 -11.73 6.35
CA VAL A 183 -10.94 -12.38 5.18
C VAL A 183 -9.71 -13.15 5.65
N PRO A 184 -9.66 -14.49 5.52
CA PRO A 184 -8.47 -15.27 5.86
C PRO A 184 -7.29 -14.93 4.93
N SER A 185 -6.06 -15.04 5.44
CA SER A 185 -4.87 -14.52 4.76
C SER A 185 -4.29 -15.38 3.64
N THR A 186 -4.74 -16.63 3.45
CA THR A 186 -4.15 -17.58 2.50
C THR A 186 -5.22 -18.15 1.58
N GLY A 187 -5.16 -17.83 0.30
CA GLY A 187 -6.16 -18.34 -0.66
C GLY A 187 -6.02 -17.78 -2.07
N SER A 188 -5.07 -16.88 -2.34
CA SER A 188 -4.84 -16.37 -3.70
C SER A 188 -3.54 -16.89 -4.30
N VAL A 189 -3.55 -17.20 -5.58
CA VAL A 189 -2.34 -17.49 -6.38
C VAL A 189 -1.94 -16.29 -7.24
N GLY A 190 -2.69 -15.18 -7.14
CA GLY A 190 -2.38 -13.93 -7.80
C GLY A 190 -3.11 -13.67 -9.12
N GLU A 191 -4.01 -14.56 -9.52
CA GLU A 191 -4.84 -14.43 -10.72
C GLU A 191 -6.30 -14.15 -10.31
N ALA A 192 -6.59 -12.93 -9.87
CA ALA A 192 -7.72 -12.52 -9.07
C ALA A 192 -7.72 -13.13 -7.64
N ASP A 193 -8.30 -12.40 -6.68
CA ASP A 193 -8.33 -12.81 -5.27
C ASP A 193 -9.61 -13.57 -4.93
N ILE A 194 -10.04 -14.46 -5.79
CA ILE A 194 -11.37 -15.09 -5.86
C ILE A 194 -11.80 -15.66 -4.51
N THR A 195 -10.95 -16.50 -3.90
CA THR A 195 -11.31 -17.19 -2.65
C THR A 195 -11.31 -16.26 -1.45
N LEU A 196 -10.52 -15.20 -1.50
CA LEU A 196 -10.46 -14.16 -0.47
C LEU A 196 -11.68 -13.23 -0.55
N ALA A 197 -11.94 -12.67 -1.73
CA ALA A 197 -13.04 -11.73 -1.97
C ALA A 197 -14.42 -12.37 -1.79
N ALA A 198 -14.55 -13.70 -1.95
CA ALA A 198 -15.79 -14.43 -1.68
C ALA A 198 -16.28 -14.23 -0.23
N HIS A 199 -15.37 -14.07 0.74
CA HIS A 199 -15.72 -13.79 2.15
C HIS A 199 -16.39 -12.42 2.32
N ILE A 200 -15.98 -11.42 1.51
CA ILE A 200 -16.66 -10.11 1.47
C ILE A 200 -18.10 -10.28 0.98
N GLY A 201 -18.28 -11.04 -0.11
CA GLY A 201 -19.59 -11.34 -0.67
C GLY A 201 -20.51 -12.11 0.30
N LEU A 202 -19.98 -13.04 1.07
CA LEU A 202 -20.76 -13.77 2.08
C LEU A 202 -21.30 -12.83 3.15
N VAL A 203 -20.52 -11.85 3.62
CA VAL A 203 -21.02 -10.86 4.60
C VAL A 203 -22.11 -10.00 3.97
N MET A 204 -22.02 -9.65 2.69
CA MET A 204 -23.06 -8.89 1.99
C MET A 204 -24.41 -9.62 1.98
N VAL A 205 -24.40 -10.95 1.89
CA VAL A 205 -25.62 -11.79 1.91
C VAL A 205 -26.03 -12.22 3.33
N GLY A 206 -25.36 -11.74 4.36
CA GLY A 206 -25.67 -12.03 5.77
C GLY A 206 -25.07 -13.33 6.31
N GLU A 207 -24.11 -13.91 5.59
CA GLU A 207 -23.37 -15.10 5.99
C GLU A 207 -21.96 -14.75 6.47
N TRP A 208 -21.18 -15.75 6.96
CA TRP A 208 -19.82 -15.58 7.43
C TRP A 208 -19.70 -14.60 8.62
N GLU A 209 -18.55 -13.93 8.78
CA GLU A 209 -18.19 -13.09 9.92
C GLU A 209 -17.60 -11.76 9.49
N ALA A 210 -17.78 -10.74 10.33
CA ALA A 210 -17.21 -9.40 10.15
C ALA A 210 -16.69 -8.85 11.48
N PHE A 211 -15.72 -7.93 11.41
CA PHE A 211 -15.41 -7.02 12.49
C PHE A 211 -16.40 -5.85 12.46
N TYR A 212 -17.01 -5.57 13.58
CA TYR A 212 -17.91 -4.44 13.81
C TYR A 212 -17.76 -3.94 15.24
N GLN A 213 -17.45 -2.65 15.42
CA GLN A 213 -17.17 -2.04 16.73
C GLN A 213 -16.15 -2.88 17.56
N ASP A 214 -15.01 -3.18 16.96
CA ASP A 214 -13.89 -3.96 17.53
C ASP A 214 -14.26 -5.38 18.01
N ARG A 215 -15.40 -5.90 17.58
CA ARG A 215 -15.84 -7.27 17.86
C ARG A 215 -15.99 -8.07 16.57
N ARG A 216 -15.66 -9.35 16.65
CA ARG A 216 -15.94 -10.32 15.60
C ARG A 216 -17.36 -10.85 15.81
N VAL A 217 -18.23 -10.62 14.83
CA VAL A 217 -19.66 -10.94 14.86
C VAL A 217 -20.07 -11.67 13.58
N SER A 218 -21.25 -12.30 13.56
CA SER A 218 -21.77 -12.87 12.31
C SER A 218 -22.15 -11.77 11.30
N GLY A 219 -22.08 -12.10 10.00
CA GLY A 219 -22.51 -11.17 8.92
C GLY A 219 -23.95 -10.70 9.12
N ALA A 220 -24.86 -11.61 9.53
CA ALA A 220 -26.25 -11.27 9.81
C ALA A 220 -26.38 -10.25 10.97
N GLU A 221 -25.62 -10.47 12.07
CA GLU A 221 -25.61 -9.53 13.21
C GLU A 221 -25.07 -8.16 12.79
N ALA A 222 -23.97 -8.13 12.03
CA ALA A 222 -23.40 -6.86 11.53
C ALA A 222 -24.39 -6.07 10.66
N LEU A 223 -25.06 -6.73 9.73
CA LEU A 223 -26.07 -6.09 8.86
C LEU A 223 -27.27 -5.60 9.68
N GLN A 224 -27.77 -6.41 10.61
CA GLN A 224 -28.91 -6.04 11.46
C GLN A 224 -28.58 -4.84 12.34
N ALA A 225 -27.37 -4.78 12.91
CA ALA A 225 -26.94 -3.68 13.79
C ALA A 225 -26.99 -2.30 13.10
N VAL A 226 -26.83 -2.25 11.79
CA VAL A 226 -26.84 -1.03 10.99
C VAL A 226 -28.12 -0.86 10.12
N GLY A 227 -29.08 -1.77 10.26
CA GLY A 227 -30.37 -1.71 9.57
C GLY A 227 -30.29 -2.02 8.07
N ILE A 228 -29.34 -2.82 7.63
CA ILE A 228 -29.15 -3.22 6.24
C ILE A 228 -29.73 -4.63 5.99
N GLN A 229 -30.53 -4.77 4.92
CA GLN A 229 -31.03 -6.07 4.51
C GLN A 229 -29.96 -6.86 3.75
N PRO A 230 -29.89 -8.19 3.90
CA PRO A 230 -28.98 -9.01 3.11
C PRO A 230 -29.12 -8.76 1.61
N LEU A 231 -27.99 -8.71 0.90
CA LEU A 231 -27.96 -8.60 -0.56
C LEU A 231 -28.64 -9.81 -1.20
N ARG A 232 -29.40 -9.59 -2.25
CA ARG A 232 -29.98 -10.66 -3.10
C ARG A 232 -29.23 -10.66 -4.44
N PRO A 233 -28.08 -11.34 -4.55
CA PRO A 233 -27.25 -11.28 -5.73
C PRO A 233 -27.93 -11.95 -6.93
N VAL A 234 -27.79 -11.33 -8.10
CA VAL A 234 -28.39 -11.82 -9.35
C VAL A 234 -27.49 -11.45 -10.54
N GLY A 235 -27.67 -12.11 -11.65
CA GLY A 235 -26.88 -11.82 -12.84
C GLY A 235 -25.40 -12.16 -12.64
N LYS A 236 -24.53 -11.18 -12.84
CA LYS A 236 -23.08 -11.32 -12.75
C LYS A 236 -22.52 -10.87 -11.39
N ASP A 237 -23.37 -10.62 -10.38
CA ASP A 237 -22.94 -9.97 -9.12
C ASP A 237 -21.83 -10.71 -8.39
N PHE A 238 -21.92 -12.05 -8.27
CA PHE A 238 -20.88 -12.81 -7.59
C PHE A 238 -19.51 -12.66 -8.27
N LEU A 239 -19.46 -12.68 -9.61
CA LEU A 239 -18.21 -12.43 -10.33
C LEU A 239 -17.70 -11.02 -10.09
N CYS A 240 -18.60 -10.03 -10.10
CA CYS A 240 -18.23 -8.64 -9.80
C CYS A 240 -17.68 -8.49 -8.38
N ILE A 241 -18.09 -9.33 -7.44
CA ILE A 241 -17.56 -9.32 -6.07
C ILE A 241 -16.20 -10.02 -6.00
N ILE A 242 -16.01 -11.16 -6.70
CA ILE A 242 -14.86 -12.04 -6.47
C ILE A 242 -13.74 -11.95 -7.51
N SER A 243 -14.07 -11.64 -8.79
CA SER A 243 -13.09 -11.65 -9.88
C SER A 243 -12.36 -10.32 -9.99
N ASN A 244 -11.48 -10.06 -9.03
CA ASN A 244 -10.69 -8.82 -8.91
C ASN A 244 -9.41 -9.05 -8.12
N ASN A 245 -8.49 -8.09 -8.19
CA ASN A 245 -7.22 -8.08 -7.45
C ASN A 245 -7.20 -7.02 -6.32
N ASP A 246 -8.36 -6.53 -5.90
CA ASP A 246 -8.46 -5.36 -5.02
C ASP A 246 -7.83 -5.57 -3.64
N LEU A 247 -7.81 -6.82 -3.13
CA LEU A 247 -7.13 -7.12 -1.87
C LEU A 247 -5.62 -6.93 -1.98
N VAL A 248 -5.02 -7.45 -3.03
CA VAL A 248 -3.58 -7.29 -3.24
C VAL A 248 -3.23 -5.87 -3.67
N VAL A 249 -4.05 -5.18 -4.47
CA VAL A 249 -3.84 -3.78 -4.85
C VAL A 249 -3.95 -2.87 -3.63
N GLY A 250 -4.92 -3.12 -2.75
CA GLY A 250 -5.09 -2.37 -1.50
C GLY A 250 -3.90 -2.56 -0.55
N ASP A 251 -3.43 -3.78 -0.40
CA ASP A 251 -2.24 -4.10 0.40
C ASP A 251 -0.97 -3.47 -0.19
N ALA A 252 -0.81 -3.51 -1.52
CA ALA A 252 0.28 -2.86 -2.22
C ALA A 252 0.23 -1.33 -2.08
N ALA A 253 -0.94 -0.71 -2.14
CA ALA A 253 -1.11 0.73 -1.94
C ALA A 253 -0.63 1.17 -0.55
N ILE A 254 -1.03 0.43 0.49
CA ILE A 254 -0.56 0.66 1.85
C ILE A 254 0.96 0.43 1.94
N GLY A 255 1.47 -0.66 1.36
CA GLY A 255 2.88 -1.02 1.40
C GLY A 255 3.80 0.01 0.70
N VAL A 256 3.42 0.52 -0.48
CA VAL A 256 4.19 1.57 -1.18
C VAL A 256 4.18 2.87 -0.40
N HIS A 257 3.03 3.25 0.19
CA HIS A 257 2.94 4.42 1.06
C HIS A 257 3.90 4.30 2.26
N ASP A 258 3.86 3.17 2.95
CA ASP A 258 4.70 2.93 4.14
C ASP A 258 6.19 2.86 3.79
N ALA A 259 6.54 2.27 2.64
CA ALA A 259 7.91 2.25 2.13
C ALA A 259 8.42 3.66 1.83
N GLU A 260 7.62 4.51 1.20
CA GLU A 260 7.97 5.91 0.93
C GLU A 260 8.21 6.69 2.22
N GLN A 261 7.31 6.54 3.21
CA GLN A 261 7.45 7.14 4.52
C GLN A 261 8.72 6.66 5.25
N TYR A 262 9.01 5.37 5.16
CA TYR A 262 10.22 4.79 5.74
C TYR A 262 11.49 5.37 5.11
N LEU A 263 11.58 5.46 3.78
CA LEU A 263 12.79 5.91 3.07
C LEU A 263 13.18 7.36 3.42
N GLN A 264 12.20 8.23 3.67
CA GLN A 264 12.46 9.58 4.15
C GLN A 264 13.09 9.59 5.55
N ARG A 265 12.63 8.73 6.45
CA ARG A 265 13.20 8.55 7.79
C ARG A 265 14.59 7.92 7.72
N ALA A 266 14.77 6.93 6.85
CA ALA A 266 16.01 6.22 6.62
C ALA A 266 17.17 7.15 6.23
N ALA A 267 16.91 8.19 5.44
CA ALA A 267 17.89 9.20 5.07
C ALA A 267 18.45 9.95 6.30
N THR A 268 17.58 10.32 7.25
CA THR A 268 18.00 10.99 8.49
C THR A 268 18.74 10.04 9.43
N VAL A 269 18.29 8.78 9.52
CA VAL A 269 18.99 7.73 10.30
C VAL A 269 20.40 7.50 9.76
N PHE A 270 20.53 7.40 8.43
CA PHE A 270 21.85 7.28 7.79
C PHE A 270 22.72 8.52 8.03
N ALA A 271 22.17 9.72 7.90
CA ALA A 271 22.90 10.96 8.15
C ALA A 271 23.46 11.02 9.58
N LEU A 272 22.67 10.60 10.58
CA LEU A 272 23.13 10.49 11.97
C LEU A 272 24.24 9.43 12.12
N ASN A 273 24.17 8.32 11.41
CA ASN A 273 25.23 7.31 11.39
C ASN A 273 26.50 7.83 10.72
N LEU A 274 26.38 8.61 9.63
CA LEU A 274 27.50 9.28 8.96
C LEU A 274 28.20 10.29 9.89
N GLU A 275 27.44 11.03 10.69
CA GLU A 275 27.98 11.89 11.76
C GLU A 275 28.71 11.07 12.82
N GLY A 276 28.12 9.93 13.23
CA GLY A 276 28.70 8.99 14.18
C GLY A 276 30.08 8.48 13.75
N ILE A 277 30.30 8.19 12.47
CA ILE A 277 31.60 7.72 11.96
C ILE A 277 32.55 8.88 11.61
N ASN A 278 32.11 10.14 11.63
CA ASN A 278 32.80 11.33 11.10
C ASN A 278 33.10 11.20 9.59
N GLY A 279 32.06 10.77 8.82
CA GLY A 279 32.21 10.41 7.43
C GLY A 279 32.36 11.58 6.45
N ASN A 280 32.73 11.28 5.21
CA ASN A 280 32.94 12.25 4.15
C ASN A 280 31.62 12.59 3.44
N VAL A 281 31.29 13.85 3.31
CA VAL A 281 30.07 14.37 2.66
C VAL A 281 30.20 14.52 1.14
N ALA A 282 31.40 14.44 0.59
CA ALA A 282 31.65 14.68 -0.84
C ALA A 282 30.85 13.77 -1.79
N PRO A 283 30.58 12.48 -1.47
CA PRO A 283 29.76 11.62 -2.33
C PRO A 283 28.32 12.12 -2.54
N PHE A 284 27.82 12.97 -1.65
CA PHE A 284 26.44 13.45 -1.67
C PHE A 284 26.28 14.86 -2.29
N LEU A 285 27.35 15.44 -2.86
CA LEU A 285 27.30 16.74 -3.50
C LEU A 285 26.54 16.69 -4.84
N ASP A 286 25.91 17.80 -5.22
CA ASP A 286 25.23 17.94 -6.51
C ASP A 286 26.16 17.68 -7.70
N ALA A 287 27.42 18.10 -7.60
CA ALA A 287 28.40 17.88 -8.65
C ALA A 287 28.65 16.39 -8.91
N THR A 288 28.65 15.56 -7.86
CA THR A 288 28.88 14.12 -7.97
C THR A 288 27.65 13.41 -8.53
N THR A 289 26.45 13.75 -8.06
CA THR A 289 25.21 13.11 -8.53
C THR A 289 24.84 13.51 -9.96
N LYS A 290 25.12 14.76 -10.37
CA LYS A 290 24.92 15.24 -11.74
C LYS A 290 25.87 14.60 -12.75
N ALA A 291 27.04 14.15 -12.32
CA ALA A 291 27.99 13.46 -13.20
C ALA A 291 27.48 12.10 -13.69
N ARG A 292 26.57 11.47 -12.93
CA ARG A 292 25.95 10.17 -13.28
C ARG A 292 24.49 10.13 -12.78
N PRO A 293 23.55 10.74 -13.53
CA PRO A 293 22.21 11.05 -13.04
C PRO A 293 21.25 9.87 -13.14
N PHE A 294 21.45 8.85 -12.31
CA PHE A 294 20.46 7.79 -12.16
C PHE A 294 19.19 8.33 -11.48
N PRO A 295 17.99 7.81 -11.82
CA PRO A 295 16.75 8.15 -11.15
C PRO A 295 16.84 7.97 -9.63
N GLY A 296 16.27 8.89 -8.86
CA GLY A 296 16.30 8.88 -7.40
C GLY A 296 17.61 9.32 -6.75
N LEU A 297 18.76 9.27 -7.46
CA LEU A 297 20.09 9.57 -6.90
C LEU A 297 20.21 10.98 -6.33
N ALA A 298 19.79 11.98 -7.10
CA ALA A 298 19.85 13.38 -6.68
C ALA A 298 18.92 13.66 -5.49
N GLU A 299 17.78 13.02 -5.47
CA GLU A 299 16.82 13.10 -4.36
C GLU A 299 17.39 12.50 -3.09
N ALA A 300 17.91 11.27 -3.13
CA ALA A 300 18.53 10.62 -1.99
C ALA A 300 19.69 11.44 -1.40
N ALA A 301 20.57 11.95 -2.27
CA ALA A 301 21.67 12.81 -1.86
C ALA A 301 21.17 14.12 -1.23
N GLY A 302 20.08 14.70 -1.77
CA GLY A 302 19.42 15.88 -1.21
C GLY A 302 18.91 15.63 0.19
N LEU A 303 18.18 14.52 0.43
CA LEU A 303 17.68 14.14 1.76
C LEU A 303 18.78 14.00 2.80
N ILE A 304 19.92 13.42 2.39
CA ILE A 304 21.08 13.26 3.28
C ILE A 304 21.69 14.63 3.59
N ARG A 305 21.91 15.49 2.57
CA ARG A 305 22.44 16.85 2.78
C ARG A 305 21.55 17.71 3.66
N ASP A 306 20.22 17.66 3.42
CA ASP A 306 19.25 18.41 4.22
C ASP A 306 19.27 17.98 5.68
N SER A 307 19.50 16.69 5.94
CA SER A 307 19.63 16.16 7.29
C SER A 307 20.92 16.62 7.98
N LEU A 308 21.97 16.89 7.20
CA LEU A 308 23.30 17.34 7.67
C LEU A 308 23.45 18.86 7.67
N ALA A 309 22.41 19.65 7.43
CA ALA A 309 22.49 21.11 7.46
C ALA A 309 22.99 21.61 8.82
N GLY A 310 24.08 22.37 8.84
CA GLY A 310 24.73 22.87 10.07
C GLY A 310 25.67 21.88 10.77
N SER A 311 25.88 20.68 10.23
CA SER A 311 26.79 19.67 10.80
C SER A 311 28.25 20.05 10.70
N SER A 312 29.06 19.64 11.71
CA SER A 312 30.52 19.69 11.67
C SER A 312 31.14 18.90 10.53
N LEU A 313 30.37 17.99 9.88
CA LEU A 313 30.85 17.28 8.71
C LEU A 313 31.18 18.19 7.52
N TRP A 314 30.65 19.41 7.48
CA TRP A 314 30.98 20.41 6.45
C TRP A 314 32.28 21.17 6.72
N ALA A 315 32.86 21.05 7.93
CA ALA A 315 34.15 21.61 8.27
C ALA A 315 35.29 20.60 8.05
N MET A 316 36.52 21.08 7.85
CA MET A 316 37.71 20.24 7.77
C MET A 316 37.94 19.48 9.08
N SER A 317 38.35 18.21 8.95
CA SER A 317 38.76 17.37 10.08
C SER A 317 39.97 16.52 9.64
N GLU A 318 41.05 16.56 10.42
CA GLU A 318 42.25 15.75 10.14
C GLU A 318 42.01 14.26 10.37
N GLU A 319 41.05 13.90 11.23
CA GLU A 319 40.68 12.53 11.52
C GLU A 319 39.76 11.92 10.44
N ARG A 320 39.17 12.77 9.59
CA ARG A 320 38.23 12.29 8.56
C ARG A 320 38.94 11.60 7.43
N LYS A 321 38.52 10.38 7.12
CA LYS A 321 39.04 9.62 6.00
C LYS A 321 38.71 10.30 4.67
N LEU A 322 39.65 10.24 3.72
CA LEU A 322 39.40 10.71 2.35
C LEU A 322 38.28 9.88 1.70
N GLN A 323 38.24 8.60 1.99
CA GLN A 323 37.21 7.67 1.47
C GLN A 323 36.74 6.74 2.58
N ASP A 324 35.45 6.79 2.86
CA ASP A 324 34.77 5.84 3.75
C ASP A 324 34.59 4.48 3.08
N PRO A 325 34.21 3.43 3.82
CA PRO A 325 33.74 2.17 3.26
C PRO A 325 32.60 2.38 2.24
N LEU A 326 32.48 1.46 1.26
CA LEU A 326 31.49 1.60 0.18
C LEU A 326 30.06 1.76 0.70
N SER A 327 29.69 1.04 1.76
CA SER A 327 28.35 1.14 2.38
C SER A 327 27.97 2.55 2.83
N TYR A 328 28.94 3.42 3.05
CA TYR A 328 28.70 4.86 3.31
C TYR A 328 28.72 5.68 2.01
N ARG A 329 29.73 5.46 1.16
CA ARG A 329 29.95 6.28 -0.03
C ARG A 329 28.87 6.12 -1.10
N ASP A 330 28.31 4.93 -1.24
CA ASP A 330 27.31 4.61 -2.25
C ASP A 330 25.87 4.69 -1.73
N MET A 331 25.67 5.15 -0.51
CA MET A 331 24.33 5.22 0.11
C MET A 331 23.33 6.03 -0.73
N ALA A 332 23.75 7.09 -1.41
CA ALA A 332 22.85 7.83 -2.29
C ALA A 332 22.37 6.97 -3.48
N TYR A 333 23.20 6.07 -3.99
CA TYR A 333 22.78 5.10 -5.03
C TYR A 333 21.81 4.06 -4.48
N THR A 334 22.10 3.51 -3.30
CA THR A 334 21.27 2.49 -2.66
C THR A 334 19.90 3.05 -2.28
N LEU A 335 19.87 4.18 -1.57
CA LEU A 335 18.63 4.85 -1.17
C LEU A 335 17.87 5.39 -2.40
N GLY A 336 18.59 5.96 -3.38
CA GLY A 336 18.01 6.47 -4.63
C GLY A 336 17.35 5.37 -5.46
N ASN A 337 17.98 4.19 -5.54
CA ASN A 337 17.35 3.04 -6.20
C ASN A 337 16.06 2.61 -5.49
N ALA A 338 16.03 2.61 -4.15
CA ALA A 338 14.83 2.28 -3.40
C ALA A 338 13.72 3.33 -3.61
N LEU A 339 14.04 4.63 -3.59
CA LEU A 339 13.09 5.71 -3.89
C LEU A 339 12.49 5.56 -5.29
N ASN A 340 13.32 5.30 -6.29
CA ASN A 340 12.86 5.09 -7.66
C ASN A 340 11.97 3.83 -7.78
N ALA A 341 12.37 2.72 -7.18
CA ALA A 341 11.58 1.48 -7.19
C ALA A 341 10.18 1.68 -6.57
N VAL A 342 10.10 2.39 -5.44
CA VAL A 342 8.81 2.73 -4.80
C VAL A 342 7.97 3.61 -5.71
N GLN A 343 8.57 4.59 -6.39
CA GLN A 343 7.84 5.44 -7.33
C GLN A 343 7.29 4.65 -8.53
N ASP A 344 8.07 3.74 -9.11
CA ASP A 344 7.63 2.86 -10.20
C ASP A 344 6.48 1.95 -9.75
N ALA A 345 6.61 1.33 -8.57
CA ALA A 345 5.55 0.50 -8.00
C ALA A 345 4.27 1.31 -7.73
N ARG A 346 4.41 2.54 -7.23
CA ARG A 346 3.29 3.46 -7.02
C ARG A 346 2.50 3.75 -8.30
N GLN A 347 3.19 3.91 -9.44
CA GLN A 347 2.53 4.10 -10.73
C GLN A 347 1.71 2.86 -11.12
N MET A 348 2.27 1.66 -10.98
CA MET A 348 1.57 0.41 -11.28
C MET A 348 0.36 0.20 -10.35
N VAL A 349 0.53 0.45 -9.06
CA VAL A 349 -0.56 0.40 -8.07
C VAL A 349 -1.66 1.41 -8.41
N SER A 350 -1.32 2.63 -8.84
CA SER A 350 -2.29 3.66 -9.24
C SER A 350 -3.14 3.23 -10.44
N ILE A 351 -2.58 2.43 -11.35
CA ILE A 351 -3.37 1.81 -12.44
C ILE A 351 -4.38 0.82 -11.86
N GLY A 352 -3.96 -0.07 -10.96
CA GLY A 352 -4.86 -1.03 -10.30
C GLY A 352 -5.98 -0.35 -9.51
N ILE A 353 -5.69 0.76 -8.82
CA ILE A 353 -6.68 1.53 -8.06
C ILE A 353 -7.79 2.11 -8.97
N ASN A 354 -7.48 2.47 -10.22
CA ASN A 354 -8.33 3.34 -11.04
C ASN A 354 -8.89 2.69 -12.31
N HIS A 355 -8.53 1.45 -12.62
CA HIS A 355 -8.96 0.77 -13.85
C HIS A 355 -9.56 -0.60 -13.54
N THR A 356 -10.47 -1.03 -14.42
CA THR A 356 -11.19 -2.28 -14.21
C THR A 356 -10.33 -3.51 -14.53
N GLU A 357 -10.41 -4.50 -13.67
CA GLU A 357 -9.83 -5.84 -13.80
C GLU A 357 -10.85 -6.92 -14.17
N ASP A 358 -12.08 -6.52 -14.47
CA ASP A 358 -13.19 -7.44 -14.68
C ASP A 358 -12.98 -8.43 -15.85
N ASN A 359 -13.38 -9.67 -15.60
CA ASN A 359 -13.50 -10.73 -16.60
C ASN A 359 -14.82 -11.52 -16.40
N PRO A 360 -15.77 -11.43 -17.34
CA PRO A 360 -15.77 -10.59 -18.55
C PRO A 360 -16.03 -9.10 -18.22
N MET A 361 -15.51 -8.21 -19.06
CA MET A 361 -15.68 -6.77 -18.96
C MET A 361 -16.88 -6.30 -19.79
N VAL A 362 -17.69 -5.41 -19.23
CA VAL A 362 -18.75 -4.70 -19.94
C VAL A 362 -18.19 -3.39 -20.52
N ALA A 363 -18.30 -3.25 -21.84
CA ALA A 363 -17.99 -2.00 -22.54
C ALA A 363 -19.31 -1.30 -22.91
N LEU A 364 -19.50 -0.09 -22.37
CA LEU A 364 -20.70 0.72 -22.62
C LEU A 364 -20.61 1.44 -23.96
N ASP A 365 -21.76 1.70 -24.57
CA ASP A 365 -21.91 2.51 -25.81
C ASP A 365 -21.18 1.94 -27.03
N VAL A 366 -20.87 0.63 -27.04
CA VAL A 366 -20.27 -0.04 -28.19
C VAL A 366 -21.38 -0.47 -29.15
N THR A 367 -21.36 0.10 -30.35
CA THR A 367 -22.31 -0.24 -31.45
C THR A 367 -21.68 -1.10 -32.53
N GLU A 368 -20.37 -1.09 -32.64
CA GLU A 368 -19.56 -1.79 -33.62
C GLU A 368 -18.25 -2.26 -32.97
N THR A 369 -17.77 -3.43 -33.31
CA THR A 369 -16.49 -3.94 -32.80
C THR A 369 -15.31 -3.36 -33.55
N GLU A 370 -14.09 -3.51 -33.02
CA GLU A 370 -12.84 -3.10 -33.67
C GLU A 370 -12.54 -3.90 -34.96
N ARG A 371 -13.27 -5.01 -35.19
CA ARG A 371 -13.17 -5.89 -36.35
C ARG A 371 -14.55 -6.18 -36.92
N PRO A 372 -15.25 -5.20 -37.52
CA PRO A 372 -16.59 -5.38 -38.06
C PRO A 372 -16.64 -6.51 -39.11
N GLY A 373 -17.66 -7.36 -39.02
CA GLY A 373 -17.81 -8.55 -39.88
C GLY A 373 -17.02 -9.78 -39.43
N SER A 374 -16.25 -9.68 -38.35
CA SER A 374 -15.67 -10.85 -37.68
C SER A 374 -16.70 -11.53 -36.80
N SER A 375 -17.22 -12.68 -37.22
CA SER A 375 -18.21 -13.46 -36.42
C SER A 375 -17.66 -13.83 -35.04
N GLN A 376 -16.33 -13.97 -34.88
CA GLN A 376 -15.68 -14.27 -33.62
C GLN A 376 -15.74 -13.07 -32.63
N VAL A 377 -15.73 -11.86 -33.11
CA VAL A 377 -15.75 -10.66 -32.28
C VAL A 377 -17.14 -10.04 -32.19
N ASP A 378 -17.88 -10.04 -33.31
CA ASP A 378 -19.22 -9.43 -33.39
C ASP A 378 -20.27 -10.13 -32.50
N HIS A 379 -20.04 -11.40 -32.11
CA HIS A 379 -20.96 -12.11 -31.22
C HIS A 379 -20.94 -11.66 -29.77
N TYR A 380 -19.93 -10.83 -29.36
CA TYR A 380 -19.89 -10.20 -28.04
C TYR A 380 -20.74 -8.92 -27.95
N LEU A 381 -21.23 -8.42 -29.10
CA LEU A 381 -22.06 -7.21 -29.14
C LEU A 381 -23.45 -7.46 -28.55
N VAL A 382 -23.85 -6.55 -27.69
CA VAL A 382 -25.21 -6.44 -27.16
C VAL A 382 -25.91 -5.29 -27.89
N ARG A 383 -26.98 -5.60 -28.61
CA ARG A 383 -27.73 -4.64 -29.44
C ARG A 383 -29.05 -4.31 -28.78
N GLY A 384 -29.55 -3.08 -28.99
CA GLY A 384 -30.84 -2.66 -28.44
C GLY A 384 -30.77 -1.31 -27.75
N GLU A 385 -31.70 -1.09 -26.82
CA GLU A 385 -31.76 0.15 -26.04
C GLU A 385 -30.52 0.31 -25.14
N ASN A 386 -30.05 -0.80 -24.57
CA ASN A 386 -28.83 -0.84 -23.74
C ASN A 386 -27.69 -1.51 -24.53
N ASN A 387 -27.23 -0.81 -25.56
CA ASN A 387 -26.15 -1.30 -26.40
C ASN A 387 -24.79 -1.25 -25.71
N GLY A 388 -23.96 -2.22 -26.08
CA GLY A 388 -22.61 -2.37 -25.56
C GLY A 388 -21.95 -3.64 -26.06
N ALA A 389 -20.91 -4.08 -25.35
CA ALA A 389 -20.30 -5.38 -25.60
C ALA A 389 -19.85 -6.01 -24.28
N ILE A 390 -19.75 -7.34 -24.24
CA ILE A 390 -19.24 -8.06 -23.06
C ILE A 390 -18.10 -8.95 -23.52
N TYR A 391 -16.86 -8.51 -23.21
CA TYR A 391 -15.66 -9.16 -23.70
C TYR A 391 -15.02 -10.06 -22.62
N PRO A 392 -14.62 -11.30 -22.95
CA PRO A 392 -13.68 -12.04 -22.12
C PRO A 392 -12.33 -11.31 -22.10
N THR A 393 -11.71 -11.21 -20.93
CA THR A 393 -10.46 -10.47 -20.74
C THR A 393 -9.47 -11.25 -19.88
N ALA A 394 -8.25 -10.75 -19.79
CA ALA A 394 -7.25 -11.12 -18.79
C ALA A 394 -6.86 -9.88 -17.93
N ASN A 395 -7.77 -8.94 -17.75
CA ASN A 395 -7.48 -7.68 -17.04
C ASN A 395 -7.15 -7.89 -15.55
N PHE A 396 -7.49 -9.06 -15.01
CA PHE A 396 -7.10 -9.47 -13.66
C PHE A 396 -5.63 -9.87 -13.52
N GLU A 397 -4.84 -9.85 -14.61
CA GLU A 397 -3.41 -10.22 -14.57
C GLU A 397 -2.58 -9.09 -13.91
N PRO A 398 -2.03 -9.27 -12.68
CA PRO A 398 -1.33 -8.21 -11.95
C PRO A 398 0.19 -8.20 -12.18
N LEU A 399 0.73 -9.01 -13.09
CA LEU A 399 2.17 -9.20 -13.28
C LEU A 399 2.98 -7.88 -13.38
N PRO A 400 2.55 -6.84 -14.10
CA PRO A 400 3.31 -5.58 -14.15
C PRO A 400 3.46 -4.92 -12.77
N MET A 401 2.41 -4.96 -11.93
CA MET A 401 2.44 -4.46 -10.56
C MET A 401 3.32 -5.35 -9.67
N VAL A 402 3.19 -6.66 -9.78
CA VAL A 402 3.99 -7.62 -8.99
C VAL A 402 5.47 -7.45 -9.26
N ALA A 403 5.88 -7.34 -10.52
CA ALA A 403 7.27 -7.12 -10.90
C ALA A 403 7.84 -5.81 -10.31
N ALA A 404 7.03 -4.74 -10.27
CA ALA A 404 7.43 -3.48 -9.65
C ALA A 404 7.55 -3.61 -8.13
N VAL A 405 6.64 -4.31 -7.46
CA VAL A 405 6.70 -4.60 -6.02
C VAL A 405 7.91 -5.45 -5.66
N GLU A 406 8.22 -6.46 -6.45
CA GLU A 406 9.43 -7.27 -6.27
C GLU A 406 10.72 -6.45 -6.47
N HIS A 407 10.71 -5.47 -7.37
CA HIS A 407 11.82 -4.52 -7.50
C HIS A 407 11.98 -3.67 -6.23
N VAL A 408 10.88 -3.22 -5.60
CA VAL A 408 10.94 -2.56 -4.29
C VAL A 408 11.58 -3.48 -3.26
N SER A 409 11.14 -4.74 -3.16
CA SER A 409 11.69 -5.71 -2.21
C SER A 409 13.19 -5.92 -2.41
N LEU A 410 13.65 -6.03 -3.66
CA LEU A 410 15.07 -6.15 -4.00
C LEU A 410 15.87 -4.91 -3.57
N ALA A 411 15.35 -3.71 -3.84
CA ALA A 411 16.00 -2.45 -3.48
C ALA A 411 16.06 -2.25 -1.96
N LEU A 412 15.00 -2.59 -1.24
CA LEU A 412 14.96 -2.56 0.24
C LEU A 412 15.89 -3.62 0.85
N GLY A 413 16.01 -4.80 0.24
CA GLY A 413 16.98 -5.82 0.65
C GLY A 413 18.43 -5.32 0.52
N THR A 414 18.74 -4.60 -0.57
CA THR A 414 20.05 -3.95 -0.75
C THR A 414 20.30 -2.85 0.29
N LEU A 415 19.28 -2.06 0.63
CA LEU A 415 19.35 -1.04 1.68
C LEU A 415 19.59 -1.69 3.06
N SER A 416 18.93 -2.82 3.35
CA SER A 416 19.16 -3.61 4.56
C SER A 416 20.62 -4.05 4.71
N ASP A 417 21.22 -4.53 3.61
CA ASP A 417 22.63 -4.94 3.60
C ASP A 417 23.56 -3.75 3.87
N ALA A 418 23.35 -2.63 3.18
CA ALA A 418 24.12 -1.40 3.39
C ALA A 418 24.01 -0.90 4.83
N PHE A 419 22.81 -0.86 5.41
CA PHE A 419 22.57 -0.43 6.80
C PHE A 419 23.25 -1.37 7.81
N THR A 420 23.22 -2.67 7.56
CA THR A 420 23.94 -3.65 8.38
C THR A 420 25.45 -3.37 8.37
N MET A 421 26.03 -3.10 7.19
CA MET A 421 27.46 -2.77 7.06
C MET A 421 27.80 -1.44 7.72
N ASN A 422 26.92 -0.42 7.65
CA ASN A 422 27.14 0.84 8.37
C ASN A 422 27.30 0.62 9.87
N ILE A 423 26.42 -0.18 10.50
CA ILE A 423 26.50 -0.47 11.93
C ILE A 423 27.82 -1.21 12.24
N LEU A 424 28.16 -2.24 11.45
CA LEU A 424 29.39 -3.01 11.66
C LEU A 424 30.66 -2.16 11.55
N ARG A 425 30.72 -1.22 10.58
CA ARG A 425 31.86 -0.32 10.42
C ARG A 425 31.94 0.74 11.53
N LEU A 426 30.79 1.23 12.02
CA LEU A 426 30.75 2.22 13.08
C LEU A 426 31.35 1.71 14.40
N VAL A 427 31.19 0.43 14.71
CA VAL A 427 31.71 -0.16 15.96
C VAL A 427 33.19 -0.58 15.90
N GLU A 428 33.81 -0.48 14.73
CA GLU A 428 35.24 -0.78 14.52
C GLU A 428 36.09 0.48 14.77
N GLU A 429 37.03 0.42 15.70
CA GLU A 429 37.95 1.52 16.05
C GLU A 429 38.73 2.04 14.84
N GLU A 430 39.12 1.15 13.93
CA GLU A 430 39.82 1.52 12.69
C GLU A 430 39.01 2.50 11.81
N HIS A 431 37.70 2.38 11.82
CA HIS A 431 36.82 3.21 10.99
C HIS A 431 36.29 4.44 11.73
N SER A 432 35.86 4.29 12.97
CA SER A 432 35.21 5.35 13.74
C SER A 432 36.18 6.19 14.57
N HIS A 433 37.38 5.69 14.88
CA HIS A 433 38.31 6.25 15.85
C HIS A 433 37.68 6.41 17.26
N LEU A 434 36.68 5.58 17.58
CA LEU A 434 36.02 5.49 18.87
C LEU A 434 36.39 4.18 19.57
N SER A 435 36.00 4.06 20.84
CA SER A 435 36.22 2.84 21.61
C SER A 435 35.61 1.61 20.92
N ARG A 436 36.29 0.48 21.00
CA ARG A 436 35.83 -0.79 20.42
C ARG A 436 34.40 -1.10 20.86
N PHE A 437 33.53 -1.43 19.90
CA PHE A 437 32.10 -1.68 20.11
C PHE A 437 31.36 -0.51 20.77
N LEU A 438 31.88 0.71 20.67
CA LEU A 438 31.32 1.92 21.26
C LEU A 438 31.15 1.80 22.77
N ALA A 439 32.09 1.13 23.45
CA ALA A 439 32.07 0.98 24.89
C ALA A 439 32.16 2.35 25.57
N GLY A 440 31.26 2.62 26.52
CA GLY A 440 31.32 3.79 27.36
C GLY A 440 32.57 3.80 28.26
N PRO A 441 32.98 4.96 28.84
CA PRO A 441 34.16 5.07 29.66
C PRO A 441 34.19 4.10 30.85
N ASN A 442 33.01 3.75 31.36
CA ASN A 442 32.82 2.85 32.51
C ASN A 442 32.49 1.40 32.12
N ASN A 443 32.63 1.03 30.82
CA ASN A 443 32.27 -0.29 30.28
C ASN A 443 33.43 -0.96 29.52
N GLN A 444 34.67 -0.67 29.90
CA GLN A 444 35.87 -1.20 29.22
C GLN A 444 36.00 -2.72 29.32
N GLU A 445 35.47 -3.32 30.39
CA GLU A 445 35.46 -4.78 30.64
C GLU A 445 34.17 -5.45 30.15
N GLY A 446 33.17 -4.68 29.69
CA GLY A 446 31.88 -5.17 29.21
C GLY A 446 31.92 -5.62 27.75
N HIS A 447 30.76 -6.06 27.27
CA HIS A 447 30.58 -6.47 25.89
C HIS A 447 30.19 -5.31 24.96
N ALA A 448 29.66 -4.22 25.53
CA ALA A 448 29.07 -3.10 24.79
C ALA A 448 28.16 -3.60 23.65
N PHE A 449 28.31 -3.14 22.41
CA PHE A 449 27.47 -3.59 21.31
C PHE A 449 28.00 -4.83 20.56
N GLY A 450 29.10 -5.45 21.02
CA GLY A 450 29.70 -6.59 20.35
C GLY A 450 28.77 -7.82 20.25
N ALA A 451 28.00 -8.09 21.30
CA ALA A 451 27.12 -9.28 21.33
C ALA A 451 25.87 -9.12 20.45
N ILE A 452 25.30 -7.94 20.38
CA ILE A 452 24.02 -7.69 19.66
C ILE A 452 24.18 -7.62 18.13
N GLN A 453 25.40 -7.66 17.61
CA GLN A 453 25.67 -7.77 16.18
C GLN A 453 24.94 -8.96 15.54
N LYS A 454 24.83 -10.08 16.26
CA LYS A 454 24.12 -11.27 15.81
C LYS A 454 22.66 -10.98 15.47
N SER A 455 22.00 -10.10 16.22
CA SER A 455 20.56 -9.80 16.08
C SER A 455 20.28 -9.10 14.75
N PHE A 456 20.98 -8.02 14.43
CA PHE A 456 20.72 -7.29 13.19
C PHE A 456 21.33 -7.99 11.95
N VAL A 457 22.39 -8.78 12.09
CA VAL A 457 22.90 -9.63 11.00
C VAL A 457 21.90 -10.76 10.67
N ALA A 458 21.30 -11.38 11.69
CA ALA A 458 20.24 -12.36 11.48
C ALA A 458 19.01 -11.73 10.80
N LEU A 459 18.60 -10.53 11.24
CA LEU A 459 17.51 -9.77 10.63
C LEU A 459 17.80 -9.45 9.14
N ASN A 460 19.02 -9.03 8.83
CA ASN A 460 19.44 -8.82 7.44
C ASN A 460 19.36 -10.10 6.59
N THR A 461 19.66 -11.26 7.17
CA THR A 461 19.52 -12.54 6.47
C THR A 461 18.06 -12.83 6.12
N VAL A 462 17.12 -12.56 7.04
CA VAL A 462 15.68 -12.66 6.77
C VAL A 462 15.29 -11.70 5.65
N ASN A 463 15.73 -10.44 5.72
CA ASN A 463 15.43 -9.41 4.72
C ASN A 463 15.92 -9.80 3.31
N ARG A 464 17.09 -10.44 3.21
CA ARG A 464 17.58 -10.97 1.92
C ARG A 464 16.70 -12.09 1.37
N THR A 465 16.10 -12.91 2.23
CA THR A 465 15.16 -13.95 1.80
C THR A 465 13.86 -13.32 1.30
N LEU A 466 13.33 -12.32 2.00
CA LEU A 466 12.12 -11.58 1.60
C LEU A 466 12.31 -10.79 0.29
N ALA A 467 13.56 -10.43 -0.03
CA ALA A 467 13.89 -9.74 -1.28
C ALA A 467 13.93 -10.67 -2.52
N MET A 468 13.77 -11.99 -2.34
CA MET A 468 13.77 -12.92 -3.47
C MET A 468 12.41 -12.91 -4.18
N PRO A 469 12.38 -12.82 -5.54
CA PRO A 469 11.16 -12.89 -6.31
C PRO A 469 10.40 -14.20 -6.10
N VAL A 470 9.07 -14.11 -6.04
CA VAL A 470 8.16 -15.25 -5.88
C VAL A 470 7.25 -15.47 -7.10
N SER A 471 7.23 -14.52 -8.04
CA SER A 471 6.42 -14.58 -9.26
C SER A 471 6.94 -15.56 -10.33
N LEU A 472 8.04 -16.24 -10.05
CA LEU A 472 8.68 -17.20 -10.96
C LEU A 472 8.13 -18.61 -10.73
N GLY A 473 6.98 -18.89 -11.19
CA GLY A 473 6.39 -20.21 -11.07
C GLY A 473 4.98 -20.25 -11.59
N SER A 474 4.49 -21.44 -11.81
CA SER A 474 3.12 -21.65 -12.26
C SER A 474 2.62 -23.01 -11.78
N VAL A 475 1.34 -23.11 -11.56
CA VAL A 475 0.62 -24.36 -11.30
C VAL A 475 -0.60 -24.40 -12.21
N ALA A 476 -0.98 -25.59 -12.66
CA ALA A 476 -2.19 -25.76 -13.46
C ALA A 476 -3.32 -26.23 -12.55
N ILE A 477 -4.28 -25.34 -12.29
CA ILE A 477 -5.47 -25.59 -11.47
C ILE A 477 -6.75 -25.39 -12.29
N ALA A 478 -7.92 -25.53 -11.67
CA ALA A 478 -9.22 -25.37 -12.31
C ALA A 478 -9.37 -26.18 -13.63
N GLY A 479 -8.86 -27.43 -13.64
CA GLY A 479 -8.86 -28.26 -14.83
C GLY A 479 -7.92 -27.80 -15.94
N ASN A 480 -6.78 -27.22 -15.56
CA ASN A 480 -5.74 -26.65 -16.42
C ASN A 480 -6.17 -25.38 -17.20
N VAL A 481 -7.23 -24.72 -16.78
CA VAL A 481 -7.65 -23.43 -17.36
C VAL A 481 -6.84 -22.28 -16.74
N GLU A 482 -6.48 -22.40 -15.47
CA GLU A 482 -5.63 -21.47 -14.74
C GLU A 482 -4.23 -22.10 -14.62
N ASP A 483 -3.35 -21.82 -15.58
CA ASP A 483 -2.02 -22.43 -15.72
C ASP A 483 -0.88 -21.42 -15.50
N ARG A 484 -1.21 -20.22 -15.00
CA ARG A 484 -0.29 -19.16 -14.60
C ARG A 484 -0.60 -18.72 -13.17
N ALA A 485 0.41 -18.22 -12.47
CA ALA A 485 0.26 -17.65 -11.14
C ALA A 485 1.37 -16.61 -10.91
N THR A 486 1.01 -15.45 -10.37
CA THR A 486 1.96 -14.38 -10.03
C THR A 486 2.32 -14.37 -8.55
N HIS A 487 1.58 -15.08 -7.71
CA HIS A 487 1.73 -15.07 -6.25
C HIS A 487 1.78 -13.64 -5.67
N SER A 488 0.98 -12.73 -6.24
CA SER A 488 0.98 -11.31 -5.95
C SER A 488 0.81 -11.00 -4.46
N GLN A 489 -0.06 -11.73 -3.76
CA GLN A 489 -0.26 -11.59 -2.32
C GLN A 489 1.03 -11.85 -1.53
N LEU A 490 1.78 -12.89 -1.89
CA LEU A 490 3.06 -13.22 -1.24
C LEU A 490 4.12 -12.15 -1.54
N ALA A 491 4.20 -11.67 -2.79
CA ALA A 491 5.15 -10.61 -3.17
C ALA A 491 4.91 -9.32 -2.37
N VAL A 492 3.65 -8.90 -2.22
CA VAL A 492 3.29 -7.71 -1.44
C VAL A 492 3.56 -7.92 0.05
N SER A 493 3.24 -9.10 0.61
CA SER A 493 3.52 -9.40 2.02
C SER A 493 5.02 -9.38 2.32
N HIS A 494 5.88 -9.88 1.42
CA HIS A 494 7.33 -9.77 1.54
C HIS A 494 7.81 -8.32 1.58
N MET A 495 7.31 -7.48 0.70
CA MET A 495 7.63 -6.04 0.69
C MET A 495 7.24 -5.37 2.01
N ARG A 496 6.04 -5.62 2.52
CA ARG A 496 5.56 -5.03 3.78
C ARG A 496 6.38 -5.51 4.99
N GLU A 497 6.64 -6.80 5.09
CA GLU A 497 7.48 -7.35 6.16
C GLU A 497 8.90 -6.79 6.10
N LEU A 498 9.43 -6.58 4.91
CA LEU A 498 10.75 -5.97 4.69
C LEU A 498 10.78 -4.53 5.22
N VAL A 499 9.75 -3.72 4.97
CA VAL A 499 9.63 -2.36 5.51
C VAL A 499 9.64 -2.39 7.04
N GLU A 500 8.85 -3.27 7.66
CA GLU A 500 8.81 -3.41 9.13
C GLU A 500 10.16 -3.87 9.71
N ASN A 501 10.85 -4.76 9.03
CA ASN A 501 12.18 -5.22 9.45
C ASN A 501 13.24 -4.12 9.30
N LEU A 502 13.08 -3.24 8.32
CA LEU A 502 13.96 -2.08 8.14
C LEU A 502 13.76 -1.03 9.24
N TYR A 503 12.56 -0.85 9.78
CA TYR A 503 12.36 -0.05 11.00
C TYR A 503 13.13 -0.62 12.19
N LYS A 504 13.13 -1.95 12.36
CA LYS A 504 13.93 -2.62 13.41
C LYS A 504 15.43 -2.40 13.19
N LEU A 505 15.91 -2.56 11.96
CA LEU A 505 17.32 -2.36 11.61
C LEU A 505 17.73 -0.89 11.80
N SER A 506 16.87 0.06 11.42
CA SER A 506 17.09 1.49 11.67
C SER A 506 17.14 1.83 13.16
N SER A 507 16.39 1.12 13.99
CA SER A 507 16.49 1.26 15.44
C SER A 507 17.85 0.80 15.98
N PHE A 508 18.41 -0.28 15.44
CA PHE A 508 19.81 -0.65 15.73
C PHE A 508 20.77 0.44 15.28
N GLN A 509 20.58 1.03 14.10
CA GLN A 509 21.41 2.16 13.66
C GLN A 509 21.33 3.35 14.61
N LEU A 510 20.12 3.74 15.05
CA LEU A 510 19.94 4.84 16.02
C LEU A 510 20.67 4.58 17.33
N LEU A 511 20.57 3.36 17.87
CA LEU A 511 21.26 2.95 19.09
C LEU A 511 22.77 3.17 18.99
N HIS A 512 23.36 2.70 17.88
CA HIS A 512 24.81 2.78 17.64
C HIS A 512 25.24 4.20 17.28
N ALA A 513 24.53 4.88 16.37
CA ALA A 513 24.87 6.22 15.93
C ALA A 513 24.81 7.26 17.06
N THR A 514 23.76 7.22 17.88
CA THR A 514 23.64 8.13 19.02
C THR A 514 24.73 7.87 20.08
N GLN A 515 25.08 6.59 20.34
CA GLN A 515 26.19 6.26 21.22
C GLN A 515 27.54 6.79 20.68
N ALA A 516 27.77 6.65 19.37
CA ALA A 516 28.95 7.19 18.73
C ALA A 516 29.05 8.72 18.85
N ILE A 517 27.94 9.43 18.66
CA ILE A 517 27.86 10.89 18.83
C ILE A 517 28.23 11.28 20.26
N ASP A 518 27.68 10.61 21.29
CA ASP A 518 28.00 10.90 22.69
C ASP A 518 29.48 10.67 23.03
N LEU A 519 30.12 9.73 22.36
CA LEU A 519 31.55 9.45 22.55
C LEU A 519 32.47 10.47 21.84
N ARG A 520 31.94 11.23 20.86
CA ARG A 520 32.69 12.29 20.18
C ARG A 520 32.68 13.56 21.01
N LYS A 521 33.84 14.20 21.09
CA LYS A 521 33.99 15.52 21.73
C LYS A 521 33.85 16.61 20.66
N ASP A 522 33.27 17.74 21.07
CA ASP A 522 33.21 18.98 20.27
C ASP A 522 32.62 18.78 18.86
N PHE A 523 31.55 17.93 18.75
CA PHE A 523 30.86 17.64 17.50
C PHE A 523 29.50 18.36 17.43
N THR A 524 29.28 19.15 16.37
CA THR A 524 27.99 19.79 16.10
C THR A 524 27.23 18.97 15.08
N MET A 525 26.04 18.51 15.45
CA MET A 525 25.14 17.76 14.55
C MET A 525 24.39 18.68 13.59
N GLY A 526 23.90 18.14 12.49
CA GLY A 526 22.92 18.79 11.63
C GLY A 526 21.60 19.03 12.36
N GLU A 527 20.79 19.96 11.85
CA GLU A 527 19.52 20.34 12.51
C GLU A 527 18.54 19.16 12.61
N ARG A 528 18.36 18.36 11.55
CA ARG A 528 17.44 17.23 11.54
C ARG A 528 18.00 16.05 12.34
N THR A 529 19.27 15.76 12.20
CA THR A 529 19.94 14.69 12.97
C THR A 529 19.94 15.01 14.45
N HIS A 530 20.15 16.29 14.85
CA HIS A 530 20.06 16.71 16.24
C HIS A 530 18.64 16.51 16.82
N LYS A 531 17.60 16.86 16.06
CA LYS A 531 16.21 16.65 16.51
C LYS A 531 15.93 15.15 16.73
N MET A 532 16.37 14.30 15.81
CA MET A 532 16.19 12.84 15.93
C MET A 532 17.01 12.27 17.09
N TYR A 533 18.27 12.69 17.25
CA TYR A 533 19.12 12.33 18.38
C TYR A 533 18.46 12.71 19.72
N ALA A 534 18.02 13.97 19.87
CA ALA A 534 17.40 14.45 21.10
C ALA A 534 16.12 13.67 21.43
N ALA A 535 15.26 13.41 20.43
CA ALA A 535 14.06 12.61 20.62
C ALA A 535 14.40 11.16 21.03
N TYR A 536 15.41 10.56 20.41
CA TYR A 536 15.86 9.22 20.77
C TYR A 536 16.44 9.17 22.19
N ARG A 537 17.27 10.14 22.58
CA ARG A 537 17.86 10.21 23.93
C ARG A 537 16.83 10.46 25.04
N ASN A 538 15.68 11.04 24.72
CA ASN A 538 14.56 11.15 25.67
C ASN A 538 13.97 9.77 26.05
N VAL A 539 14.09 8.77 25.18
CA VAL A 539 13.49 7.43 25.39
C VAL A 539 14.56 6.34 25.60
N VAL A 540 15.77 6.53 25.11
CA VAL A 540 16.89 5.57 25.22
C VAL A 540 18.14 6.31 25.75
N PRO A 541 18.51 6.10 27.04
CA PRO A 541 19.68 6.76 27.62
C PRO A 541 21.00 6.21 27.06
N PHE A 542 22.07 6.97 27.21
CA PHE A 542 23.44 6.53 26.91
C PHE A 542 23.75 5.18 27.58
N VAL A 543 24.56 4.36 26.92
CA VAL A 543 24.95 3.04 27.41
C VAL A 543 26.28 3.16 28.17
N GLU A 544 26.20 3.44 29.47
CA GLU A 544 27.36 3.48 30.34
C GLU A 544 27.87 2.12 30.74
N LYS A 545 26.95 1.14 30.88
CA LYS A 545 27.21 -0.26 31.22
C LYS A 545 26.29 -1.17 30.46
N ASP A 546 26.68 -2.42 30.28
CA ASP A 546 25.87 -3.44 29.64
C ASP A 546 24.50 -3.55 30.30
N ARG A 547 23.45 -3.65 29.47
CA ARG A 547 22.05 -3.81 29.89
C ARG A 547 21.28 -4.61 28.84
N THR A 548 20.02 -4.91 29.11
CA THR A 548 19.12 -5.51 28.12
C THR A 548 18.78 -4.47 27.04
N PHE A 549 19.11 -4.73 25.79
CA PHE A 549 18.91 -3.80 24.68
C PHE A 549 17.55 -3.95 23.97
N THR A 550 16.85 -5.08 24.15
CA THR A 550 15.54 -5.28 23.48
C THR A 550 14.55 -4.15 23.71
N PRO A 551 14.36 -3.62 24.94
CA PRO A 551 13.49 -2.47 25.13
C PRO A 551 13.96 -1.20 24.42
N ASP A 552 15.28 -0.99 24.29
CA ASP A 552 15.84 0.17 23.58
C ASP A 552 15.54 0.08 22.07
N ILE A 553 15.64 -1.11 21.49
CA ILE A 553 15.28 -1.36 20.09
C ILE A 553 13.78 -1.12 19.87
N GLN A 554 12.92 -1.62 20.76
CA GLN A 554 11.47 -1.42 20.66
C GLN A 554 11.09 0.07 20.69
N ARG A 555 11.67 0.85 21.63
CA ARG A 555 11.44 2.30 21.71
C ARG A 555 11.94 3.04 20.47
N GLY A 556 13.05 2.60 19.88
CA GLY A 556 13.55 3.16 18.63
C GLY A 556 12.64 2.87 17.44
N VAL A 557 12.05 1.67 17.35
CA VAL A 557 11.05 1.34 16.33
C VAL A 557 9.82 2.23 16.49
N GLU A 558 9.28 2.33 17.71
CA GLU A 558 8.11 3.18 18.01
C GLU A 558 8.38 4.65 17.68
N LEU A 559 9.56 5.17 18.04
CA LEU A 559 9.96 6.52 17.68
C LEU A 559 9.98 6.73 16.16
N LEU A 560 10.54 5.78 15.41
CA LEU A 560 10.67 5.90 13.96
C LEU A 560 9.32 5.84 13.26
N HIS A 561 8.40 4.97 13.67
CA HIS A 561 7.04 4.94 13.12
C HIS A 561 6.30 6.27 13.30
N ASN A 562 6.50 6.92 14.45
CA ASN A 562 5.87 8.21 14.79
C ASN A 562 6.70 9.43 14.35
N TRP A 563 7.88 9.23 13.75
CA TRP A 563 8.73 10.35 13.32
C TRP A 563 8.08 11.10 12.15
N PRO A 564 7.91 12.43 12.28
CA PRO A 564 7.27 13.21 11.22
C PRO A 564 8.12 13.19 9.95
N VAL A 565 7.46 13.10 8.83
CA VAL A 565 8.05 13.27 7.50
C VAL A 565 7.46 14.53 6.88
N ASP A 566 8.27 15.22 6.09
CA ASP A 566 7.80 16.40 5.37
C ASP A 566 6.76 15.96 4.31
N ALA A 567 5.61 16.62 4.31
CA ALA A 567 4.64 16.44 3.23
C ALA A 567 5.32 16.85 1.91
N ARG A 568 5.64 15.87 1.08
CA ARG A 568 6.19 16.12 -0.26
C ARG A 568 5.06 16.24 -1.25
N THR A 569 5.14 17.22 -2.12
CA THR A 569 4.42 17.16 -3.39
C THR A 569 4.97 15.95 -4.14
N PRO A 570 4.15 14.98 -4.58
CA PRO A 570 4.63 13.85 -5.36
C PRO A 570 5.47 14.37 -6.53
N ILE A 571 6.75 14.00 -6.60
CA ILE A 571 7.60 14.39 -7.70
C ILE A 571 7.14 13.60 -8.91
N GLY A 572 6.58 14.31 -9.91
CA GLY A 572 6.26 13.77 -11.20
C GLY A 572 4.95 12.99 -11.29
N GLY A 573 3.84 13.69 -11.21
CA GLY A 573 2.71 13.27 -12.03
C GLY A 573 3.18 13.31 -13.50
N VAL A 574 3.60 12.18 -14.04
CA VAL A 574 3.68 12.02 -15.49
C VAL A 574 2.25 12.24 -15.96
N ALA A 575 2.01 13.39 -16.59
CA ALA A 575 0.77 13.58 -17.33
C ALA A 575 0.61 12.31 -18.17
N SER A 576 -0.47 11.57 -17.94
CA SER A 576 -0.85 10.42 -18.73
C SER A 576 -0.99 10.91 -20.16
N GLY A 577 0.14 10.92 -20.88
CA GLY A 577 0.19 11.20 -22.30
C GLY A 577 -0.49 10.04 -23.00
N ALA A 578 -1.69 10.28 -23.48
CA ALA A 578 -2.19 9.53 -24.61
C ALA A 578 -1.05 9.40 -25.62
N GLY A 579 -0.69 8.17 -25.99
CA GLY A 579 0.31 7.89 -27.02
C GLY A 579 -0.08 8.57 -28.33
N GLY A 580 0.50 9.73 -28.54
CA GLY A 580 0.41 10.50 -29.76
C GLY A 580 1.67 11.34 -29.81
N THR A 581 2.51 11.07 -30.82
CA THR A 581 3.68 11.86 -31.16
C THR A 581 3.26 13.32 -31.40
N ALA A 582 3.34 14.15 -30.37
CA ALA A 582 3.22 15.60 -30.50
C ALA A 582 4.57 16.20 -30.11
N LEU A 583 5.28 16.71 -31.12
CA LEU A 583 6.40 17.62 -30.96
C LEU A 583 5.92 18.85 -30.17
N GLY A 584 6.34 18.97 -28.93
CA GLY A 584 6.04 20.13 -28.10
C GLY A 584 6.74 21.38 -28.60
N VAL A 585 5.97 22.32 -29.11
CA VAL A 585 6.41 23.70 -29.35
C VAL A 585 6.12 24.49 -28.07
N ASN A 586 7.17 24.87 -27.34
CA ASN A 586 7.06 25.84 -26.25
C ASN A 586 6.73 27.22 -26.81
N VAL A 587 5.49 27.67 -26.68
CA VAL A 587 5.09 29.05 -26.99
C VAL A 587 5.22 29.87 -25.70
N LEU A 588 6.24 30.71 -25.64
CA LEU A 588 6.35 31.77 -24.63
C LEU A 588 5.44 32.93 -25.08
N LEU A 589 4.34 33.15 -24.34
CA LEU A 589 3.48 34.33 -24.55
C LEU A 589 4.13 35.56 -23.90
N LEU A 590 4.78 36.38 -24.71
CA LEU A 590 5.07 37.78 -24.38
C LEU A 590 4.04 38.66 -25.10
N GLY A 591 3.35 39.47 -24.33
CA GLY A 591 2.31 40.35 -24.83
C GLY A 591 2.81 41.52 -25.68
N ALA A 592 1.89 41.98 -26.51
CA ALA A 592 1.89 43.21 -27.34
C ALA A 592 2.63 43.20 -28.70
N GLY A 593 1.83 43.04 -29.74
CA GLY A 593 1.97 43.75 -31.03
C GLY A 593 3.15 43.35 -31.91
N GLY A 594 2.98 42.37 -32.79
CA GLY A 594 3.99 42.13 -33.85
C GLY A 594 3.70 40.89 -34.68
N LEU A 595 3.64 41.06 -35.96
CA LEU A 595 3.41 40.10 -37.02
C LEU A 595 4.32 38.87 -36.91
N ILE A 596 3.75 37.65 -36.83
CA ILE A 596 4.49 36.39 -36.77
C ILE A 596 4.67 35.87 -38.22
N VAL A 597 5.91 35.76 -38.67
CA VAL A 597 6.31 35.00 -39.87
C VAL A 597 6.75 33.60 -39.41
N VAL A 598 6.01 32.57 -39.82
CA VAL A 598 6.38 31.17 -39.55
C VAL A 598 7.30 30.69 -40.66
N VAL A 599 8.56 30.38 -40.33
CA VAL A 599 9.49 29.68 -41.25
C VAL A 599 9.54 28.21 -40.80
N SER A 600 8.94 27.34 -41.60
CA SER A 600 9.03 25.89 -41.42
C SER A 600 10.27 25.36 -42.13
N THR A 601 11.26 24.86 -41.38
CA THR A 601 12.41 24.16 -41.97
C THR A 601 12.16 22.66 -41.88
N VAL A 602 11.87 22.03 -43.01
CA VAL A 602 11.75 20.57 -43.16
C VAL A 602 13.15 20.00 -43.40
N PHE A 603 13.67 19.17 -42.47
CA PHE A 603 14.84 18.34 -42.73
C PHE A 603 14.41 16.98 -43.26
N LEU A 604 14.65 16.75 -44.56
CA LEU A 604 14.46 15.46 -45.22
C LEU A 604 15.77 14.67 -45.09
N VAL A 605 15.77 13.57 -44.29
CA VAL A 605 16.91 12.63 -44.26
C VAL A 605 16.66 11.53 -45.29
N LEU A 606 17.36 11.60 -46.41
CA LEU A 606 17.41 10.55 -47.43
C LEU A 606 18.45 9.49 -47.01
N THR A 607 18.00 8.29 -46.63
CA THR A 607 18.88 7.12 -46.56
C THR A 607 19.05 6.49 -47.93
N ARG A 608 20.22 6.61 -48.51
CA ARG A 608 20.64 5.83 -49.68
C ARG A 608 21.06 4.41 -49.24
N ARG A 609 20.31 3.42 -49.69
CA ARG A 609 20.80 2.04 -49.80
C ARG A 609 21.83 1.99 -50.94
N ARG A 610 23.03 1.45 -50.69
CA ARG A 610 23.87 0.84 -51.71
C ARG A 610 23.88 -0.69 -51.49
N LEU A 611 23.34 -1.38 -52.50
CA LEU A 611 23.64 -2.77 -52.83
C LEU A 611 24.97 -2.76 -53.60
N SER A 612 25.89 -3.65 -53.26
CA SER A 612 26.61 -4.53 -54.20
C SER A 612 27.84 -5.19 -53.53
N ARG A 613 27.85 -6.37 -53.63
CA ARG A 613 28.74 -7.55 -53.82
C ARG A 613 29.06 -8.30 -52.58
#